data_eca31ed1f2913ed397099f488945653d
#
_entry.id   eca31ed1f2913ed397099f488945653d
#
_cell.length_a   1.000
_cell.length_b   1.000
_cell.length_c   1.000
_cell.angle_alpha   90.00
_cell.angle_beta   90.00
_cell.angle_gamma   90.00
#
_symmetry.space_group_name_H-M   'P 1'
#
loop_
_entity.id
_entity.type
_entity.pdbx_description
1 polymer ?
#
loop_
_entity_poly.entity_id
_entity_poly.type
_entity_poly.pdbx_seq_one_letter_code
_entity_poly.pdbx_strand_id
1 'polypeptide(L)'
;MTEPTSQPTTEPTRVLGPDGALPTGETKHRAVQAMFDRLAPSYERMNRVISLGQDRRWRRHAVESLSLPLGSLVLDLACGTADLCRDLVAFRHRAIGLDFSEGMLRAASTDAPLVRGDAASLPFPDASIDGIICGFALRNFIDLDTVFRECARVLRPGGRLAALDAAVPDHAVMRAGNAVWFRGAVPLLGRVLARDGEAYTYLPRSTAYLPSSAALLESMHRSGFGGSARRTFTGGSVQLLTGTRV
;
A
#
# COMPACT_ATOMS: atom_id res chain seq x y z
N MET A 1 -51.74 -2.82 -12.90
CA MET A 1 -50.83 -1.65 -12.84
C MET A 1 -49.67 -2.04 -11.92
N THR A 2 -48.57 -2.49 -12.48
CA THR A 2 -47.34 -2.88 -11.78
C THR A 2 -46.39 -1.69 -11.81
N GLU A 3 -46.06 -1.13 -10.64
CA GLU A 3 -45.06 -0.08 -10.51
C GLU A 3 -43.67 -0.59 -10.94
N PRO A 4 -42.89 0.19 -11.67
CA PRO A 4 -41.52 -0.18 -11.98
C PRO A 4 -40.64 0.05 -10.75
N THR A 5 -40.07 -1.05 -10.24
CA THR A 5 -39.02 -1.03 -9.20
C THR A 5 -37.81 -0.27 -9.74
N SER A 6 -37.61 0.95 -9.25
CA SER A 6 -36.41 1.74 -9.54
C SER A 6 -35.19 1.06 -8.93
N GLN A 7 -34.34 0.49 -9.77
CA GLN A 7 -32.99 0.07 -9.36
C GLN A 7 -32.20 1.31 -8.92
N PRO A 8 -31.52 1.29 -7.77
CA PRO A 8 -30.64 2.38 -7.40
C PRO A 8 -29.46 2.43 -8.41
N THR A 9 -29.41 3.49 -9.19
CA THR A 9 -28.23 3.86 -9.97
C THR A 9 -27.11 4.18 -9.00
N THR A 10 -26.23 3.22 -8.74
CA THR A 10 -25.00 3.45 -8.02
C THR A 10 -24.10 4.35 -8.86
N GLU A 11 -24.15 5.66 -8.61
CA GLU A 11 -23.10 6.56 -9.10
C GLU A 11 -21.74 6.01 -8.67
N PRO A 12 -20.72 6.03 -9.55
CA PRO A 12 -19.39 5.57 -9.18
C PRO A 12 -18.90 6.40 -7.99
N THR A 13 -18.64 5.73 -6.87
CA THR A 13 -18.16 6.36 -5.64
C THR A 13 -16.88 7.13 -5.93
N ARG A 14 -16.94 8.46 -5.91
CA ARG A 14 -15.76 9.31 -6.08
C ARG A 14 -14.84 9.18 -4.89
N VAL A 15 -13.52 9.08 -5.15
CA VAL A 15 -12.50 9.00 -4.09
C VAL A 15 -12.26 10.35 -3.43
N LEU A 16 -12.50 11.45 -4.16
CA LEU A 16 -12.41 12.81 -3.63
C LEU A 16 -13.82 13.38 -3.47
N GLY A 17 -14.05 14.12 -2.39
CA GLY A 17 -15.29 14.89 -2.19
C GLY A 17 -15.52 15.92 -3.30
N PRO A 18 -16.73 16.53 -3.37
CA PRO A 18 -17.08 17.49 -4.40
C PRO A 18 -16.15 18.71 -4.49
N ASP A 19 -15.57 19.11 -3.35
CA ASP A 19 -14.57 20.17 -3.18
C ASP A 19 -13.13 19.68 -3.35
N GLY A 20 -12.93 18.42 -3.71
CA GLY A 20 -11.64 17.77 -3.78
C GLY A 20 -11.06 17.38 -2.43
N ALA A 21 -11.83 17.44 -1.34
CA ALA A 21 -11.39 17.02 -0.02
C ALA A 21 -11.09 15.52 0.03
N LEU A 22 -10.10 15.18 0.83
CA LEU A 22 -9.75 13.77 1.09
C LEU A 22 -10.73 13.18 2.11
N PRO A 23 -11.41 12.04 1.83
CA PRO A 23 -12.33 11.42 2.77
C PRO A 23 -11.58 10.84 3.99
N THR A 24 -12.30 10.66 5.09
CA THR A 24 -11.78 10.08 6.34
C THR A 24 -12.66 8.92 6.80
N GLY A 25 -12.15 8.11 7.75
CA GLY A 25 -12.89 7.03 8.37
C GLY A 25 -13.45 6.02 7.36
N GLU A 26 -14.65 5.55 7.59
CA GLU A 26 -15.36 4.55 6.80
C GLU A 26 -15.60 5.00 5.34
N THR A 27 -15.83 6.30 5.14
CA THR A 27 -15.97 6.87 3.79
C THR A 27 -14.68 6.73 2.99
N LYS A 28 -13.52 6.94 3.63
CA LYS A 28 -12.21 6.68 3.02
C LYS A 28 -12.07 5.22 2.63
N HIS A 29 -12.42 4.29 3.53
CA HIS A 29 -12.31 2.85 3.30
C HIS A 29 -13.07 2.44 2.03
N ARG A 30 -14.36 2.77 1.94
CA ARG A 30 -15.21 2.43 0.77
C ARG A 30 -14.74 3.11 -0.51
N ALA A 31 -14.38 4.38 -0.45
CA ALA A 31 -13.92 5.12 -1.61
C ALA A 31 -12.60 4.57 -2.17
N VAL A 32 -11.65 4.24 -1.28
CA VAL A 32 -10.36 3.64 -1.64
C VAL A 32 -10.56 2.24 -2.23
N GLN A 33 -11.42 1.42 -1.62
CA GLN A 33 -11.75 0.09 -2.15
C GLN A 33 -12.32 0.17 -3.56
N ALA A 34 -13.37 0.96 -3.77
CA ALA A 34 -14.01 1.13 -5.06
C ALA A 34 -13.03 1.66 -6.14
N MET A 35 -12.10 2.54 -5.75
CA MET A 35 -11.06 3.03 -6.64
C MET A 35 -10.11 1.90 -7.05
N PHE A 36 -9.61 1.11 -6.11
CA PHE A 36 -8.68 0.02 -6.41
C PHE A 36 -9.35 -1.08 -7.22
N ASP A 37 -10.62 -1.41 -6.95
CA ASP A 37 -11.39 -2.36 -7.78
C ASP A 37 -11.44 -1.91 -9.25
N ARG A 38 -11.62 -0.60 -9.52
CA ARG A 38 -11.62 -0.05 -10.88
C ARG A 38 -10.22 -0.02 -11.52
N LEU A 39 -9.18 0.27 -10.73
CA LEU A 39 -7.82 0.43 -11.22
C LEU A 39 -7.11 -0.90 -11.50
N ALA A 40 -7.57 -2.00 -10.92
CA ALA A 40 -6.90 -3.29 -10.95
C ALA A 40 -6.36 -3.69 -12.33
N PRO A 41 -7.10 -3.56 -13.47
CA PRO A 41 -6.61 -3.95 -14.79
C PRO A 41 -5.43 -3.11 -15.31
N SER A 42 -5.22 -1.92 -14.80
CA SER A 42 -4.18 -0.97 -15.27
C SER A 42 -3.14 -0.64 -14.21
N TYR A 43 -3.30 -1.16 -12.99
CA TYR A 43 -2.54 -0.78 -11.81
C TYR A 43 -1.03 -0.95 -11.96
N GLU A 44 -0.56 -2.11 -12.42
CA GLU A 44 0.87 -2.35 -12.62
C GLU A 44 1.51 -1.41 -13.66
N ARG A 45 0.79 -1.16 -14.76
CA ARG A 45 1.27 -0.21 -15.80
C ARG A 45 1.35 1.19 -15.25
N MET A 46 0.34 1.59 -14.48
CA MET A 46 0.29 2.89 -13.81
C MET A 46 1.48 3.07 -12.87
N ASN A 47 1.73 2.11 -11.97
CA ASN A 47 2.86 2.16 -11.04
C ASN A 47 4.20 2.25 -11.76
N ARG A 48 4.39 1.47 -12.84
CA ARG A 48 5.62 1.49 -13.64
C ARG A 48 5.88 2.85 -14.29
N VAL A 49 4.84 3.50 -14.81
CA VAL A 49 4.95 4.83 -15.41
C VAL A 49 5.24 5.89 -14.34
N ILE A 50 4.48 5.89 -13.24
CA ILE A 50 4.65 6.88 -12.15
C ILE A 50 6.03 6.76 -11.50
N SER A 51 6.54 5.54 -11.32
CA SER A 51 7.84 5.26 -10.72
C SER A 51 9.01 5.37 -11.70
N LEU A 52 8.75 5.59 -13.00
CA LEU A 52 9.74 5.49 -14.08
C LEU A 52 10.45 4.13 -14.05
N GLY A 53 9.73 3.07 -13.68
CA GLY A 53 10.25 1.70 -13.56
C GLY A 53 11.13 1.43 -12.34
N GLN A 54 11.28 2.41 -11.43
CA GLN A 54 12.10 2.24 -10.21
C GLN A 54 11.41 1.41 -9.13
N ASP A 55 10.10 1.21 -9.22
CA ASP A 55 9.30 0.40 -8.29
C ASP A 55 9.91 -0.98 -8.04
N ARG A 56 10.41 -1.65 -9.08
CA ARG A 56 11.08 -2.95 -8.97
C ARG A 56 12.31 -2.91 -8.06
N ARG A 57 13.12 -1.85 -8.18
CA ARG A 57 14.32 -1.67 -7.35
C ARG A 57 13.94 -1.42 -5.89
N TRP A 58 12.92 -0.59 -5.65
CA TRP A 58 12.45 -0.31 -4.29
C TRP A 58 11.87 -1.55 -3.63
N ARG A 59 11.03 -2.33 -4.35
CA ARG A 59 10.48 -3.61 -3.85
C ARG A 59 11.57 -4.61 -3.53
N ARG A 60 12.56 -4.74 -4.41
CA ARG A 60 13.73 -5.59 -4.14
C ARG A 60 14.42 -5.23 -2.83
N HIS A 61 14.70 -3.94 -2.62
CA HIS A 61 15.27 -3.48 -1.36
C HIS A 61 14.37 -3.75 -0.15
N ALA A 62 13.04 -3.66 -0.31
CA ALA A 62 12.11 -4.00 0.75
C ALA A 62 12.19 -5.49 1.12
N VAL A 63 12.22 -6.40 0.12
CA VAL A 63 12.38 -7.84 0.39
C VAL A 63 13.74 -8.14 1.03
N GLU A 64 14.83 -7.59 0.50
CA GLU A 64 16.18 -7.75 1.07
C GLU A 64 16.27 -7.27 2.53
N SER A 65 15.54 -6.20 2.88
CA SER A 65 15.55 -5.62 4.23
C SER A 65 14.89 -6.50 5.30
N LEU A 66 14.05 -7.46 4.90
CA LEU A 66 13.49 -8.44 5.82
C LEU A 66 14.59 -9.31 6.46
N SER A 67 15.68 -9.58 5.73
CA SER A 67 16.84 -10.35 6.24
C SER A 67 16.42 -11.67 6.90
N LEU A 68 15.47 -12.38 6.31
CA LEU A 68 14.90 -13.63 6.81
C LEU A 68 15.62 -14.84 6.19
N PRO A 69 15.67 -15.99 6.86
CA PRO A 69 16.11 -17.24 6.28
C PRO A 69 15.30 -17.63 5.03
N LEU A 70 15.93 -18.36 4.11
CA LEU A 70 15.22 -18.91 2.96
C LEU A 70 14.07 -19.83 3.40
N GLY A 71 12.97 -19.81 2.68
CA GLY A 71 11.78 -20.58 3.01
C GLY A 71 10.87 -19.98 4.08
N SER A 72 11.24 -18.82 4.66
CA SER A 72 10.39 -18.10 5.62
C SER A 72 9.02 -17.78 5.01
N LEU A 73 7.99 -17.81 5.84
CA LEU A 73 6.63 -17.46 5.48
C LEU A 73 6.43 -15.94 5.63
N VAL A 74 6.16 -15.27 4.51
CA VAL A 74 6.03 -13.81 4.46
C VAL A 74 4.65 -13.42 3.95
N LEU A 75 3.97 -12.57 4.70
CA LEU A 75 2.71 -11.95 4.32
C LEU A 75 2.97 -10.69 3.50
N ASP A 76 2.45 -10.65 2.28
CA ASP A 76 2.31 -9.42 1.48
C ASP A 76 1.00 -8.74 1.88
N LEU A 77 1.09 -7.71 2.70
CA LEU A 77 -0.05 -6.99 3.29
C LEU A 77 -0.52 -5.88 2.35
N ALA A 78 -1.79 -5.89 1.99
CA ALA A 78 -2.38 -5.08 0.93
C ALA A 78 -1.65 -5.35 -0.40
N CYS A 79 -1.64 -6.62 -0.81
CA CYS A 79 -0.81 -7.14 -1.89
C CYS A 79 -1.21 -6.62 -3.29
N GLY A 80 -2.41 -6.05 -3.44
CA GLY A 80 -2.91 -5.60 -4.73
C GLY A 80 -2.88 -6.71 -5.78
N THR A 81 -2.20 -6.48 -6.90
CA THR A 81 -1.99 -7.46 -7.99
C THR A 81 -0.84 -8.44 -7.73
N ALA A 82 -0.35 -8.52 -6.47
CA ALA A 82 0.64 -9.47 -5.98
C ALA A 82 2.07 -9.34 -6.55
N ASP A 83 2.47 -8.12 -6.88
CA ASP A 83 3.85 -7.84 -7.33
C ASP A 83 4.89 -8.26 -6.28
N LEU A 84 4.67 -7.93 -5.00
CA LEU A 84 5.59 -8.32 -3.92
C LEU A 84 5.53 -9.82 -3.61
N CYS A 85 4.38 -10.49 -3.75
CA CYS A 85 4.32 -11.95 -3.66
C CYS A 85 5.26 -12.61 -4.69
N ARG A 86 5.28 -12.13 -5.95
CA ARG A 86 6.19 -12.63 -6.98
C ARG A 86 7.66 -12.37 -6.62
N ASP A 87 7.96 -11.16 -6.11
CA ASP A 87 9.30 -10.81 -5.68
C ASP A 87 9.76 -11.70 -4.51
N LEU A 88 8.89 -11.96 -3.51
CA LEU A 88 9.16 -12.87 -2.38
C LEU A 88 9.49 -14.30 -2.86
N VAL A 89 8.70 -14.85 -3.78
CA VAL A 89 8.95 -16.19 -4.36
C VAL A 89 10.28 -16.22 -5.10
N ALA A 90 10.61 -15.17 -5.86
CA ALA A 90 11.91 -15.06 -6.54
C ALA A 90 13.09 -15.03 -5.55
N PHE A 91 12.87 -14.50 -4.34
CA PHE A 91 13.83 -14.52 -3.22
C PHE A 91 13.77 -15.81 -2.38
N ARG A 92 13.05 -16.84 -2.86
CA ARG A 92 12.89 -18.14 -2.21
C ARG A 92 12.20 -18.09 -0.84
N HIS A 93 11.29 -17.15 -0.65
CA HIS A 93 10.35 -17.13 0.48
C HIS A 93 9.03 -17.77 0.08
N ARG A 94 8.27 -18.22 1.07
CA ARG A 94 6.86 -18.62 0.94
C ARG A 94 6.02 -17.36 1.11
N ALA A 95 5.25 -17.01 0.10
CA ALA A 95 4.41 -15.82 0.13
C ALA A 95 2.94 -16.18 0.38
N ILE A 96 2.24 -15.33 1.12
CA ILE A 96 0.77 -15.24 1.17
C ILE A 96 0.43 -13.78 0.90
N GLY A 97 -0.51 -13.51 -0.03
CA GLY A 97 -1.03 -12.17 -0.27
C GLY A 97 -2.35 -11.94 0.48
N LEU A 98 -2.52 -10.77 1.09
CA LEU A 98 -3.79 -10.33 1.64
C LEU A 98 -4.15 -8.96 1.08
N ASP A 99 -5.38 -8.82 0.57
CA ASP A 99 -5.94 -7.54 0.16
C ASP A 99 -7.43 -7.46 0.48
N PHE A 100 -7.95 -6.25 0.68
CA PHE A 100 -9.38 -6.03 0.93
C PHE A 100 -10.17 -5.86 -0.38
N SER A 101 -9.50 -5.48 -1.49
CA SER A 101 -10.08 -5.30 -2.81
C SER A 101 -10.18 -6.62 -3.55
N GLU A 102 -11.40 -7.05 -3.82
CA GLU A 102 -11.64 -8.25 -4.62
C GLU A 102 -11.18 -8.07 -6.07
N GLY A 103 -11.31 -6.87 -6.62
CA GLY A 103 -10.84 -6.54 -7.97
C GLY A 103 -9.34 -6.70 -8.12
N MET A 104 -8.55 -6.26 -7.12
CA MET A 104 -7.11 -6.45 -7.09
C MET A 104 -6.72 -7.93 -7.03
N LEU A 105 -7.35 -8.70 -6.13
CA LEU A 105 -7.09 -10.13 -6.00
C LEU A 105 -7.42 -10.92 -7.27
N ARG A 106 -8.51 -10.57 -7.96
CA ARG A 106 -8.87 -11.19 -9.26
C ARG A 106 -7.89 -10.84 -10.38
N ALA A 107 -7.28 -9.68 -10.32
CA ALA A 107 -6.27 -9.24 -11.30
C ALA A 107 -4.85 -9.69 -10.95
N ALA A 108 -4.65 -10.30 -9.79
CA ALA A 108 -3.35 -10.76 -9.34
C ALA A 108 -2.80 -11.88 -10.22
N SER A 109 -1.50 -11.81 -10.52
CA SER A 109 -0.79 -12.81 -11.33
C SER A 109 0.30 -13.46 -10.48
N THR A 110 -0.08 -14.47 -9.68
CA THR A 110 0.84 -15.18 -8.77
C THR A 110 0.31 -16.56 -8.45
N ASP A 111 1.21 -17.51 -8.16
CA ASP A 111 0.86 -18.83 -7.62
C ASP A 111 0.79 -18.83 -6.07
N ALA A 112 1.12 -17.70 -5.42
CA ALA A 112 0.99 -17.58 -3.98
C ALA A 112 -0.49 -17.59 -3.56
N PRO A 113 -0.85 -18.23 -2.43
CA PRO A 113 -2.19 -18.14 -1.86
C PRO A 113 -2.59 -16.67 -1.62
N LEU A 114 -3.83 -16.34 -2.00
CA LEU A 114 -4.40 -15.02 -1.80
C LEU A 114 -5.59 -15.09 -0.85
N VAL A 115 -5.66 -14.16 0.07
CA VAL A 115 -6.70 -14.04 1.09
C VAL A 115 -7.37 -12.67 0.97
N ARG A 116 -8.70 -12.63 0.94
CA ARG A 116 -9.43 -11.38 1.09
C ARG A 116 -9.60 -11.07 2.57
N GLY A 117 -9.11 -9.89 3.01
CA GLY A 117 -9.16 -9.51 4.42
C GLY A 117 -8.81 -8.05 4.64
N ASP A 118 -9.05 -7.61 5.87
CA ASP A 118 -8.70 -6.26 6.34
C ASP A 118 -7.39 -6.31 7.12
N ALA A 119 -6.49 -5.36 6.83
CA ALA A 119 -5.23 -5.19 7.55
C ALA A 119 -5.42 -4.83 9.05
N ALA A 120 -6.57 -4.26 9.39
CA ALA A 120 -6.92 -3.95 10.77
C ALA A 120 -7.43 -5.16 11.58
N SER A 121 -7.66 -6.32 10.93
CA SER A 121 -8.09 -7.57 11.56
C SER A 121 -7.61 -8.75 10.72
N LEU A 122 -6.36 -9.14 10.91
CA LEU A 122 -5.70 -10.16 10.10
C LEU A 122 -6.23 -11.57 10.42
N PRO A 123 -6.67 -12.36 9.41
CA PRO A 123 -7.22 -13.71 9.61
C PRO A 123 -6.11 -14.75 9.80
N PHE A 124 -5.08 -14.42 10.56
CA PHE A 124 -3.97 -15.31 10.86
C PHE A 124 -3.82 -15.48 12.38
N PRO A 125 -3.40 -16.67 12.85
CA PRO A 125 -3.10 -16.88 14.24
C PRO A 125 -1.95 -16.00 14.75
N ASP A 126 -1.90 -15.78 16.06
CA ASP A 126 -0.77 -15.12 16.73
C ASP A 126 0.54 -15.85 16.43
N ALA A 127 1.61 -15.10 16.26
CA ALA A 127 2.97 -15.64 16.10
C ALA A 127 3.08 -16.74 15.02
N SER A 128 2.37 -16.61 13.90
CA SER A 128 2.34 -17.59 12.80
C SER A 128 3.16 -17.21 11.58
N ILE A 129 3.52 -15.94 11.42
CA ILE A 129 4.18 -15.35 10.24
C ILE A 129 5.62 -14.97 10.60
N ASP A 130 6.58 -15.24 9.70
CA ASP A 130 8.01 -14.91 9.90
C ASP A 130 8.32 -13.46 9.49
N GLY A 131 7.65 -12.95 8.47
CA GLY A 131 7.82 -11.58 7.98
C GLY A 131 6.56 -11.00 7.37
N ILE A 132 6.46 -9.68 7.42
CA ILE A 132 5.42 -8.94 6.73
C ILE A 132 6.08 -7.91 5.82
N ILE A 133 5.61 -7.83 4.58
CA ILE A 133 5.96 -6.76 3.66
C ILE A 133 4.69 -6.02 3.25
N CYS A 134 4.79 -4.70 3.05
CA CYS A 134 3.67 -3.87 2.60
C CYS A 134 4.18 -2.87 1.57
N GLY A 135 3.54 -2.76 0.42
CA GLY A 135 3.97 -1.88 -0.65
C GLY A 135 2.92 -0.84 -1.02
N PHE A 136 3.22 0.46 -0.78
CA PHE A 136 2.41 1.60 -1.20
C PHE A 136 0.98 1.64 -0.64
N ALA A 137 0.75 1.10 0.55
CA ALA A 137 -0.57 1.00 1.18
C ALA A 137 -0.72 1.76 2.50
N LEU A 138 0.36 2.10 3.22
CA LEU A 138 0.27 2.73 4.55
C LEU A 138 -0.65 3.96 4.56
N ARG A 139 -0.55 4.82 3.55
CA ARG A 139 -1.37 6.03 3.41
C ARG A 139 -2.87 5.74 3.23
N ASN A 140 -3.23 4.52 2.84
CA ASN A 140 -4.62 4.12 2.60
C ASN A 140 -5.30 3.55 3.85
N PHE A 141 -4.55 3.08 4.83
CA PHE A 141 -5.11 2.59 6.09
C PHE A 141 -5.79 3.73 6.87
N ILE A 142 -6.85 3.39 7.59
CA ILE A 142 -7.60 4.35 8.43
C ILE A 142 -6.84 4.59 9.72
N ASP A 143 -6.40 3.52 10.37
CA ASP A 143 -5.72 3.52 11.66
C ASP A 143 -4.43 2.67 11.57
N LEU A 144 -3.31 3.37 11.45
CA LEU A 144 -1.99 2.74 11.36
C LEU A 144 -1.59 2.05 12.67
N ASP A 145 -1.98 2.57 13.83
CA ASP A 145 -1.67 1.96 15.12
C ASP A 145 -2.35 0.59 15.24
N THR A 146 -3.61 0.47 14.79
CA THR A 146 -4.31 -0.82 14.74
C THR A 146 -3.65 -1.79 13.77
N VAL A 147 -3.28 -1.34 12.56
CA VAL A 147 -2.61 -2.19 11.58
C VAL A 147 -1.25 -2.67 12.09
N PHE A 148 -0.44 -1.80 12.70
CA PHE A 148 0.85 -2.21 13.26
C PHE A 148 0.71 -3.18 14.43
N ARG A 149 -0.32 -3.02 15.28
CA ARG A 149 -0.61 -3.98 16.37
C ARG A 149 -1.01 -5.36 15.82
N GLU A 150 -1.83 -5.42 14.77
CA GLU A 150 -2.18 -6.67 14.09
C GLU A 150 -0.97 -7.31 13.41
N CYS A 151 -0.11 -6.52 12.76
CA CYS A 151 1.15 -7.01 12.25
C CYS A 151 2.03 -7.61 13.35
N ALA A 152 2.16 -6.93 14.49
CA ALA A 152 2.94 -7.44 15.63
C ALA A 152 2.31 -8.71 16.22
N ARG A 153 0.98 -8.81 16.28
CA ARG A 153 0.27 -9.99 16.79
C ARG A 153 0.58 -11.24 15.97
N VAL A 154 0.48 -11.14 14.64
CA VAL A 154 0.66 -12.31 13.76
C VAL A 154 2.12 -12.66 13.51
N LEU A 155 3.04 -11.71 13.67
CA LEU A 155 4.47 -11.97 13.57
C LEU A 155 4.97 -12.79 14.75
N ARG A 156 5.87 -13.74 14.49
CA ARG A 156 6.63 -14.41 15.54
C ARG A 156 7.57 -13.44 16.26
N PRO A 157 7.92 -13.67 17.53
CA PRO A 157 9.00 -12.93 18.17
C PRO A 157 10.26 -12.96 17.30
N GLY A 158 10.88 -11.80 17.06
CA GLY A 158 11.99 -11.65 16.10
C GLY A 158 11.56 -11.55 14.63
N GLY A 159 10.29 -11.69 14.33
CA GLY A 159 9.74 -11.51 12.97
C GLY A 159 9.94 -10.08 12.44
N ARG A 160 9.97 -9.93 11.13
CA ARG A 160 10.38 -8.68 10.46
C ARG A 160 9.23 -8.01 9.74
N LEU A 161 9.15 -6.69 9.85
CA LEU A 161 8.25 -5.84 9.06
C LEU A 161 9.06 -4.96 8.11
N ALA A 162 8.64 -4.88 6.85
CA ALA A 162 9.15 -3.94 5.85
C ALA A 162 7.98 -3.25 5.16
N ALA A 163 7.84 -1.93 5.31
CA ALA A 163 6.75 -1.16 4.72
C ALA A 163 7.30 -0.06 3.80
N LEU A 164 7.08 -0.25 2.50
CA LEU A 164 7.48 0.67 1.43
C LEU A 164 6.30 1.59 1.10
N ASP A 165 6.48 2.91 1.13
CA ASP A 165 5.45 3.85 0.69
C ASP A 165 6.03 5.15 0.12
N ALA A 166 5.16 5.93 -0.52
CA ALA A 166 5.49 7.28 -0.91
C ALA A 166 5.86 8.13 0.33
N ALA A 167 6.66 9.16 0.10
CA ALA A 167 7.03 10.10 1.15
C ALA A 167 7.13 11.51 0.59
N VAL A 168 7.09 12.48 1.48
CA VAL A 168 7.40 13.88 1.15
C VAL A 168 8.90 14.08 1.42
N PRO A 169 9.68 14.55 0.43
CA PRO A 169 11.10 14.80 0.61
C PRO A 169 11.39 15.80 1.72
N ASP A 170 12.42 15.53 2.52
CA ASP A 170 12.83 16.41 3.62
C ASP A 170 13.50 17.71 3.09
N HIS A 171 14.23 17.64 1.97
CA HIS A 171 14.89 18.78 1.35
C HIS A 171 13.94 19.60 0.46
N ALA A 172 13.97 20.94 0.61
CA ALA A 172 13.06 21.85 -0.10
C ALA A 172 13.14 21.74 -1.64
N VAL A 173 14.36 21.61 -2.19
CA VAL A 173 14.57 21.45 -3.64
C VAL A 173 13.97 20.15 -4.16
N MET A 174 14.17 19.04 -3.42
CA MET A 174 13.57 17.75 -3.77
C MET A 174 12.06 17.80 -3.64
N ARG A 175 11.52 18.50 -2.63
CA ARG A 175 10.07 18.73 -2.50
C ARG A 175 9.48 19.47 -3.69
N ALA A 176 10.16 20.54 -4.16
CA ALA A 176 9.71 21.28 -5.32
C ALA A 176 9.69 20.41 -6.58
N GLY A 177 10.76 19.66 -6.85
CA GLY A 177 10.84 18.72 -7.97
C GLY A 177 9.76 17.62 -7.90
N ASN A 178 9.57 17.04 -6.70
CA ASN A 178 8.53 16.04 -6.44
C ASN A 178 7.12 16.63 -6.68
N ALA A 179 6.88 17.86 -6.26
CA ALA A 179 5.60 18.54 -6.49
C ALA A 179 5.34 18.78 -7.98
N VAL A 180 6.34 19.17 -8.76
CA VAL A 180 6.23 19.33 -10.22
C VAL A 180 5.92 17.99 -10.88
N TRP A 181 6.61 16.91 -10.47
CA TRP A 181 6.37 15.56 -10.99
C TRP A 181 4.94 15.09 -10.70
N PHE A 182 4.55 15.06 -9.42
CA PHE A 182 3.27 14.48 -9.01
C PHE A 182 2.05 15.38 -9.29
N ARG A 183 2.19 16.71 -9.29
CA ARG A 183 1.08 17.62 -9.57
C ARG A 183 0.98 18.03 -11.04
N GLY A 184 2.07 17.90 -11.80
CA GLY A 184 2.14 18.24 -13.21
C GLY A 184 2.19 17.02 -14.13
N ALA A 185 3.29 16.29 -14.14
CA ALA A 185 3.52 15.22 -15.11
C ALA A 185 2.60 14.00 -14.89
N VAL A 186 2.42 13.54 -13.65
CA VAL A 186 1.62 12.34 -13.33
C VAL A 186 0.15 12.48 -13.76
N PRO A 187 -0.60 13.58 -13.47
CA PRO A 187 -1.95 13.75 -13.95
C PRO A 187 -2.05 13.84 -15.50
N LEU A 188 -1.04 14.44 -16.14
CA LEU A 188 -1.00 14.52 -17.60
C LEU A 188 -0.83 13.13 -18.22
N LEU A 189 0.11 12.34 -17.70
CA LEU A 189 0.32 10.95 -18.10
C LEU A 189 -0.93 10.10 -17.85
N GLY A 190 -1.63 10.34 -16.74
CA GLY A 190 -2.88 9.66 -16.41
C GLY A 190 -3.98 9.90 -17.42
N ARG A 191 -4.13 11.13 -17.92
CA ARG A 191 -5.12 11.48 -18.95
C ARG A 191 -4.83 10.79 -20.28
N VAL A 192 -3.55 10.56 -20.60
CA VAL A 192 -3.12 9.97 -21.87
C VAL A 192 -3.16 8.42 -21.80
N LEU A 193 -2.75 7.83 -20.67
CA LEU A 193 -2.50 6.39 -20.55
C LEU A 193 -3.65 5.62 -19.90
N ALA A 194 -4.50 6.27 -19.12
CA ALA A 194 -5.61 5.62 -18.45
C ALA A 194 -6.87 6.51 -18.53
N ARG A 195 -8.01 5.87 -18.73
CA ARG A 195 -9.32 6.54 -18.76
C ARG A 195 -9.82 6.99 -17.37
N ASP A 196 -9.01 6.83 -16.30
CA ASP A 196 -9.36 7.18 -14.93
C ASP A 196 -8.45 8.29 -14.38
N GLY A 197 -8.78 9.54 -14.69
CA GLY A 197 -8.05 10.72 -14.22
C GLY A 197 -8.16 10.96 -12.71
N GLU A 198 -9.16 10.39 -12.03
CA GLU A 198 -9.40 10.58 -10.60
C GLU A 198 -8.33 9.90 -9.74
N ALA A 199 -7.95 8.67 -10.08
CA ALA A 199 -6.92 7.93 -9.38
C ALA A 199 -5.55 8.60 -9.43
N TYR A 200 -5.19 9.17 -10.59
CA TYR A 200 -3.94 9.91 -10.74
C TYR A 200 -3.93 11.22 -9.95
N THR A 201 -5.09 11.76 -9.66
CA THR A 201 -5.24 12.94 -8.79
C THR A 201 -5.19 12.54 -7.30
N TYR A 202 -5.73 11.37 -6.96
CA TYR A 202 -5.71 10.84 -5.59
C TYR A 202 -4.30 10.50 -5.11
N LEU A 203 -3.49 9.82 -5.93
CA LEU A 203 -2.16 9.34 -5.55
C LEU A 203 -1.24 10.42 -4.94
N PRO A 204 -1.06 11.60 -5.57
CA PRO A 204 -0.27 12.66 -4.97
C PRO A 204 -0.89 13.23 -3.68
N ARG A 205 -2.21 13.32 -3.62
CA ARG A 205 -2.92 13.89 -2.47
C ARG A 205 -2.93 12.95 -1.28
N SER A 206 -2.99 11.64 -1.50
CA SER A 206 -3.05 10.64 -0.44
C SER A 206 -1.79 10.61 0.44
N THR A 207 -0.66 11.18 -0.01
CA THR A 207 0.52 11.36 0.84
C THR A 207 0.24 12.26 2.05
N ALA A 208 -0.79 13.12 1.98
CA ALA A 208 -1.22 13.94 3.12
C ALA A 208 -1.84 13.14 4.27
N TYR A 209 -2.23 11.88 4.04
CA TYR A 209 -2.69 10.99 5.11
C TYR A 209 -1.54 10.41 5.94
N LEU A 210 -0.30 10.39 5.40
CA LEU A 210 0.81 9.85 6.14
C LEU A 210 1.23 10.80 7.26
N PRO A 211 1.35 10.30 8.50
CA PRO A 211 1.99 11.02 9.58
C PRO A 211 3.46 11.35 9.23
N SER A 212 4.09 12.21 10.02
CA SER A 212 5.52 12.44 9.90
C SER A 212 6.30 11.13 10.09
N SER A 213 7.51 11.05 9.51
CA SER A 213 8.35 9.84 9.66
C SER A 213 8.66 9.51 11.11
N ALA A 214 8.82 10.53 11.96
CA ALA A 214 9.01 10.33 13.40
C ALA A 214 7.77 9.71 14.06
N ALA A 215 6.57 10.20 13.72
CA ALA A 215 5.32 9.66 14.22
C ALA A 215 5.06 8.22 13.74
N LEU A 216 5.45 7.88 12.50
CA LEU A 216 5.37 6.51 11.99
C LEU A 216 6.28 5.55 12.75
N LEU A 217 7.54 5.93 13.01
CA LEU A 217 8.47 5.11 13.78
C LEU A 217 8.02 4.95 15.24
N GLU A 218 7.48 6.01 15.84
CA GLU A 218 6.92 5.98 17.19
C GLU A 218 5.68 5.07 17.27
N SER A 219 4.79 5.13 16.25
CA SER A 219 3.64 4.22 16.14
C SER A 219 4.08 2.75 16.06
N MET A 220 5.10 2.45 15.24
CA MET A 220 5.70 1.10 15.19
C MET A 220 6.24 0.67 16.56
N HIS A 221 6.97 1.55 17.25
CA HIS A 221 7.53 1.26 18.57
C HIS A 221 6.43 0.95 19.59
N ARG A 222 5.40 1.79 19.69
CA ARG A 222 4.23 1.55 20.57
C ARG A 222 3.48 0.26 20.24
N SER A 223 3.56 -0.19 19.00
CA SER A 223 2.89 -1.40 18.51
C SER A 223 3.71 -2.68 18.70
N GLY A 224 4.90 -2.61 19.34
CA GLY A 224 5.73 -3.79 19.65
C GLY A 224 6.83 -4.07 18.63
N PHE A 225 7.31 -3.03 17.91
CA PHE A 225 8.46 -3.15 17.02
C PHE A 225 9.68 -2.46 17.60
N GLY A 226 10.77 -3.22 17.79
CA GLY A 226 12.09 -2.71 18.16
C GLY A 226 12.99 -2.49 16.95
N GLY A 227 14.05 -1.67 17.12
CA GLY A 227 15.02 -1.39 16.05
C GLY A 227 14.40 -0.78 14.80
N SER A 228 13.30 -0.03 14.95
CA SER A 228 12.60 0.59 13.83
C SER A 228 13.48 1.62 13.14
N ALA A 229 13.56 1.54 11.81
CA ALA A 229 14.39 2.41 11.00
C ALA A 229 13.65 2.89 9.74
N ARG A 230 14.06 4.04 9.22
CA ARG A 230 13.58 4.60 7.95
C ARG A 230 14.74 4.77 6.98
N ARG A 231 14.55 4.28 5.76
CA ARG A 231 15.42 4.53 4.60
C ARG A 231 14.62 5.25 3.52
N THR A 232 15.24 6.18 2.81
CA THR A 232 14.58 6.91 1.72
C THR A 232 15.22 6.61 0.37
N PHE A 233 14.43 6.73 -0.69
CA PHE A 233 14.84 6.56 -2.08
C PHE A 233 14.39 7.76 -2.91
N THR A 234 15.01 7.93 -4.08
CA THR A 234 14.63 8.94 -5.09
C THR A 234 14.48 10.34 -4.47
N GLY A 235 15.53 10.79 -3.80
CA GLY A 235 15.56 12.13 -3.17
C GLY A 235 14.54 12.33 -2.03
N GLY A 236 14.04 11.22 -1.43
CA GLY A 236 13.07 11.26 -0.34
C GLY A 236 11.61 11.12 -0.77
N SER A 237 11.33 10.86 -2.07
CA SER A 237 9.97 10.67 -2.58
C SER A 237 9.36 9.31 -2.23
N VAL A 238 10.19 8.35 -1.82
CA VAL A 238 9.79 7.02 -1.37
C VAL A 238 10.55 6.70 -0.09
N GLN A 239 9.89 6.03 0.84
CA GLN A 239 10.45 5.57 2.10
C GLN A 239 10.20 4.08 2.32
N LEU A 240 11.12 3.45 3.02
CA LEU A 240 11.04 2.09 3.53
C LEU A 240 11.19 2.16 5.05
N LEU A 241 10.16 1.73 5.74
CA LEU A 241 10.17 1.54 7.19
C LEU A 241 10.45 0.07 7.48
N THR A 242 11.31 -0.21 8.44
CA THR A 242 11.61 -1.58 8.89
C THR A 242 11.53 -1.66 10.40
N GLY A 243 11.18 -2.83 10.92
CA GLY A 243 11.15 -3.09 12.36
C GLY A 243 11.20 -4.57 12.64
N THR A 244 11.58 -4.92 13.87
CA THR A 244 11.61 -6.29 14.38
C THR A 244 10.60 -6.42 15.51
N ARG A 245 9.73 -7.44 15.48
CA ARG A 245 8.82 -7.73 16.59
C ARG A 245 9.61 -8.11 17.84
N VAL A 246 9.40 -7.39 18.93
CA VAL A 246 10.00 -7.66 20.25
C VAL A 246 9.09 -8.51 21.12
#